data_2383b6f9294b88eaee5ac335b257f5ef
#
_entry.id   2383b6f9294b88eaee5ac335b257f5ef
#
_cell.length_a   1.000
_cell.length_b   1.000
_cell.length_c   1.000
_cell.angle_alpha   90.00
_cell.angle_beta   90.00
_cell.angle_gamma   90.00
#
_symmetry.space_group_name_H-M   'P 1'
#
loop_
_entity.id
_entity.type
_entity.pdbx_description
1 polymer ?
#
loop_
_entity_poly.entity_id
_entity_poly.type
_entity_poly.pdbx_seq_one_letter_code
_entity_poly.pdbx_strand_id
1 'polypeptide(L)'
;MNIRFYHAKILLTKADHTFEVTEGELWVRGDHICYIGDGTDTSAVCKEDDIIIWDREIDAKGNLLMPGFKNAHTHTPMTFLRSFADDLPLQEWLQQKVFPNEARLKGEDTYWLAILGIMEYLTSGITSNFDMYIMQDYHINAYVDTGFRTVFTSGLNNFTDSLEVLEENYL
;
A
#
# COMPACT_ATOMS: atom_id res chain seq x y z
N MET A 1 0.74 -8.82 18.53
CA MET A 1 -0.72 -8.59 18.60
C MET A 1 -1.44 -9.78 18.00
N ASN A 2 -2.46 -10.30 18.68
CA ASN A 2 -3.30 -11.40 18.20
C ASN A 2 -4.67 -10.85 17.83
N ILE A 3 -5.09 -11.06 16.59
CA ILE A 3 -6.40 -10.58 16.12
C ILE A 3 -7.17 -11.77 15.56
N ARG A 4 -8.44 -11.87 15.95
CA ARG A 4 -9.39 -12.81 15.41
C ARG A 4 -10.46 -12.07 14.61
N PHE A 5 -10.64 -12.47 13.36
CA PHE A 5 -11.81 -12.12 12.57
C PHE A 5 -12.72 -13.35 12.54
N TYR A 6 -13.97 -13.20 12.92
CA TYR A 6 -14.95 -14.29 12.94
C TYR A 6 -16.22 -13.90 12.18
N HIS A 7 -17.04 -14.87 11.82
CA HIS A 7 -18.20 -14.70 10.95
C HIS A 7 -17.84 -14.00 9.61
N ALA A 8 -16.70 -14.37 9.01
CA ALA A 8 -16.20 -13.78 7.79
C ALA A 8 -16.47 -14.69 6.58
N LYS A 9 -16.68 -14.07 5.43
CA LYS A 9 -16.44 -14.69 4.12
C LYS A 9 -15.01 -14.37 3.72
N ILE A 10 -14.19 -15.38 3.45
CA ILE A 10 -12.76 -15.20 3.24
C ILE A 10 -12.42 -15.57 1.80
N LEU A 11 -11.87 -14.61 1.05
CA LEU A 11 -11.39 -14.83 -0.31
C LEU A 11 -10.00 -15.47 -0.27
N LEU A 12 -9.90 -16.67 -0.78
CA LEU A 12 -8.66 -17.42 -0.90
C LEU A 12 -8.18 -17.48 -2.35
N THR A 13 -6.88 -17.33 -2.56
CA THR A 13 -6.25 -17.60 -3.85
C THR A 13 -5.61 -18.98 -3.80
N LYS A 14 -6.02 -19.87 -4.68
CA LYS A 14 -5.47 -21.23 -4.80
C LYS A 14 -4.14 -21.24 -5.57
N ALA A 15 -3.43 -22.34 -5.49
CA ALA A 15 -2.14 -22.52 -6.18
C ALA A 15 -2.27 -22.45 -7.73
N ASP A 16 -3.42 -22.75 -8.28
CA ASP A 16 -3.75 -22.64 -9.71
C ASP A 16 -4.23 -21.23 -10.11
N HIS A 17 -4.10 -20.25 -9.20
CA HIS A 17 -4.55 -18.87 -9.34
C HIS A 17 -6.07 -18.69 -9.46
N THR A 18 -6.86 -19.71 -9.18
CA THR A 18 -8.31 -19.56 -9.03
C THR A 18 -8.66 -19.03 -7.66
N PHE A 19 -9.89 -18.54 -7.53
CA PHE A 19 -10.38 -17.98 -6.27
C PHE A 19 -11.44 -18.87 -5.65
N GLU A 20 -11.46 -18.92 -4.34
CA GLU A 20 -12.49 -19.56 -3.55
C GLU A 20 -12.93 -18.65 -2.41
N VAL A 21 -14.21 -18.68 -2.09
CA VAL A 21 -14.74 -18.03 -0.90
C VAL A 21 -15.13 -19.09 0.11
N THR A 22 -14.55 -19.04 1.30
CA THR A 22 -14.93 -19.89 2.43
C THR A 22 -15.54 -19.05 3.54
N GLU A 23 -16.43 -19.63 4.34
CA GLU A 23 -16.97 -19.00 5.53
C GLU A 23 -16.22 -19.49 6.77
N GLY A 24 -15.94 -18.59 7.70
CA GLY A 24 -15.22 -18.96 8.91
C GLY A 24 -14.50 -17.82 9.60
N GLU A 25 -13.30 -18.14 10.05
CA GLU A 25 -12.45 -17.25 10.83
C GLU A 25 -11.07 -17.11 10.21
N LEU A 26 -10.48 -15.94 10.42
CA LEU A 26 -9.08 -15.68 10.12
C LEU A 26 -8.38 -15.14 11.37
N TRP A 27 -7.26 -15.76 11.71
CA TRP A 27 -6.47 -15.36 12.88
C TRP A 27 -5.13 -14.81 12.46
N VAL A 28 -4.75 -13.71 13.07
CA VAL A 28 -3.44 -13.07 12.90
C VAL A 28 -2.67 -13.17 14.19
N ARG A 29 -1.40 -13.58 14.11
CA ARG A 29 -0.45 -13.57 15.22
C ARG A 29 0.78 -12.77 14.80
N GLY A 30 0.99 -11.62 15.49
CA GLY A 30 2.04 -10.68 15.10
C GLY A 30 1.72 -10.02 13.75
N ASP A 31 2.48 -10.38 12.73
CA ASP A 31 2.38 -9.88 11.35
C ASP A 31 1.98 -10.96 10.33
N HIS A 32 1.59 -12.15 10.81
CA HIS A 32 1.26 -13.30 9.97
C HIS A 32 -0.16 -13.79 10.21
N ILE A 33 -0.81 -14.24 9.13
CA ILE A 33 -2.02 -15.04 9.21
C ILE A 33 -1.59 -16.45 9.67
N CYS A 34 -2.08 -16.89 10.84
CA CYS A 34 -1.74 -18.18 11.39
C CYS A 34 -2.86 -19.22 11.23
N TYR A 35 -4.10 -18.80 10.99
CA TYR A 35 -5.23 -19.70 10.83
C TYR A 35 -6.26 -19.15 9.86
N ILE A 36 -6.81 -20.02 9.05
CA ILE A 36 -8.02 -19.80 8.26
C ILE A 36 -8.85 -21.08 8.32
N GLY A 37 -10.08 -21.01 8.80
CA GLY A 37 -10.96 -22.18 8.92
C GLY A 37 -12.27 -21.85 9.64
N ASP A 38 -13.00 -22.88 10.01
CA ASP A 38 -14.30 -22.75 10.70
C ASP A 38 -14.21 -22.62 12.23
N GLY A 39 -13.00 -22.62 12.79
CA GLY A 39 -12.74 -22.57 14.23
C GLY A 39 -12.81 -23.91 14.94
N THR A 40 -13.12 -25.01 14.26
CA THR A 40 -13.31 -26.34 14.90
C THR A 40 -12.00 -27.13 15.03
N ASP A 41 -11.14 -27.09 14.03
CA ASP A 41 -9.81 -27.72 14.07
C ASP A 41 -8.69 -26.69 14.08
N THR A 42 -8.18 -26.42 15.25
CA THR A 42 -7.09 -25.46 15.48
C THR A 42 -5.77 -26.14 15.85
N SER A 43 -5.71 -27.46 15.77
CA SER A 43 -4.57 -28.27 16.20
C SER A 43 -3.24 -27.91 15.54
N ALA A 44 -3.28 -27.38 14.32
CA ALA A 44 -2.09 -26.93 13.59
C ALA A 44 -1.47 -25.64 14.16
N VAL A 45 -2.23 -24.84 14.92
CA VAL A 45 -1.81 -23.52 15.41
C VAL A 45 -1.85 -23.37 16.92
N CYS A 46 -2.57 -24.26 17.61
CA CYS A 46 -2.71 -24.29 19.07
C CYS A 46 -2.65 -25.72 19.56
N LYS A 47 -2.01 -25.95 20.72
CA LYS A 47 -2.15 -27.21 21.44
C LYS A 47 -3.51 -27.24 22.14
N GLU A 48 -3.98 -28.44 22.46
CA GLU A 48 -5.32 -28.67 23.04
C GLU A 48 -5.60 -27.86 24.33
N ASP A 49 -4.55 -27.52 25.09
CA ASP A 49 -4.62 -26.75 26.33
C ASP A 49 -4.23 -25.26 26.20
N ASP A 50 -3.92 -24.78 24.99
CA ASP A 50 -3.49 -23.40 24.78
C ASP A 50 -4.69 -22.45 24.83
N ILE A 51 -4.69 -21.53 25.80
CA ILE A 51 -5.63 -20.41 25.82
C ILE A 51 -5.08 -19.27 24.97
N ILE A 52 -5.70 -19.01 23.81
CA ILE A 52 -5.32 -17.86 23.02
C ILE A 52 -5.98 -16.61 23.61
N ILE A 53 -5.14 -15.65 24.01
CA ILE A 53 -5.62 -14.33 24.41
C ILE A 53 -5.63 -13.44 23.16
N TRP A 54 -6.82 -12.94 22.84
CA TRP A 54 -7.01 -12.03 21.72
C TRP A 54 -6.86 -10.57 22.17
N ASP A 55 -5.99 -9.84 21.51
CA ASP A 55 -5.88 -8.38 21.69
C ASP A 55 -7.08 -7.67 21.05
N ARG A 56 -7.61 -8.26 19.97
CA ARG A 56 -8.81 -7.77 19.28
C ARG A 56 -9.60 -8.93 18.69
N GLU A 57 -10.90 -8.89 18.87
CA GLU A 57 -11.86 -9.75 18.16
C GLU A 57 -12.78 -8.86 17.30
N ILE A 58 -12.92 -9.22 16.04
CA ILE A 58 -13.67 -8.44 15.05
C ILE A 58 -14.73 -9.35 14.44
N ASP A 59 -15.99 -9.06 14.71
CA ASP A 59 -17.12 -9.70 14.05
C ASP A 59 -17.27 -9.12 12.64
N ALA A 60 -16.96 -9.92 11.64
CA ALA A 60 -17.07 -9.52 10.24
C ALA A 60 -18.52 -9.46 9.75
N LYS A 61 -19.49 -10.01 10.51
CA LYS A 61 -20.94 -9.97 10.21
C LYS A 61 -21.28 -10.44 8.79
N GLY A 62 -20.58 -11.45 8.30
CA GLY A 62 -20.72 -11.99 6.96
C GLY A 62 -20.10 -11.15 5.85
N ASN A 63 -19.34 -10.10 6.18
CA ASN A 63 -18.60 -9.33 5.21
C ASN A 63 -17.41 -10.12 4.64
N LEU A 64 -17.00 -9.72 3.43
CA LEU A 64 -15.87 -10.32 2.75
C LEU A 64 -14.55 -9.81 3.33
N LEU A 65 -13.69 -10.73 3.75
CA LEU A 65 -12.31 -10.50 4.11
C LEU A 65 -11.43 -10.95 2.93
N MET A 66 -10.63 -10.06 2.42
CA MET A 66 -9.82 -10.30 1.23
C MET A 66 -8.45 -9.62 1.35
N PRO A 67 -7.44 -10.03 0.58
CA PRO A 67 -6.19 -9.30 0.47
C PRO A 67 -6.43 -7.86 0.04
N GLY A 68 -5.68 -6.92 0.62
CA GLY A 68 -5.74 -5.52 0.22
C GLY A 68 -5.33 -5.31 -1.23
N PHE A 69 -5.87 -4.27 -1.84
CA PHE A 69 -5.53 -3.89 -3.21
C PHE A 69 -4.06 -3.46 -3.32
N LYS A 70 -3.52 -3.62 -4.53
CA LYS A 70 -2.18 -3.17 -4.90
C LYS A 70 -2.30 -2.12 -5.99
N ASN A 71 -1.74 -0.94 -5.74
CA ASN A 71 -1.73 0.13 -6.73
C ASN A 71 -0.41 0.07 -7.52
N ALA A 72 -0.49 -0.34 -8.77
CA ALA A 72 0.68 -0.56 -9.62
C ALA A 72 1.20 0.70 -10.33
N HIS A 73 0.57 1.85 -10.15
CA HIS A 73 0.99 3.12 -10.76
C HIS A 73 0.66 4.28 -9.85
N THR A 74 1.67 4.86 -9.18
CA THR A 74 1.49 5.98 -8.28
C THR A 74 2.62 7.00 -8.38
N HIS A 75 2.27 8.23 -8.02
CA HIS A 75 3.14 9.36 -7.75
C HIS A 75 2.68 9.97 -6.43
N THR A 76 2.92 9.25 -5.34
CA THR A 76 2.24 9.48 -4.06
C THR A 76 2.30 10.92 -3.55
N PRO A 77 3.45 11.64 -3.60
CA PRO A 77 3.47 13.03 -3.16
C PRO A 77 2.67 14.01 -4.02
N MET A 78 2.13 13.60 -5.18
CA MET A 78 1.31 14.48 -6.03
C MET A 78 -0.07 14.82 -5.43
N THR A 79 -0.36 14.40 -4.21
CA THR A 79 -1.59 14.76 -3.49
C THR A 79 -1.85 16.27 -3.42
N PHE A 80 -0.81 17.10 -3.48
CA PHE A 80 -0.95 18.57 -3.52
C PHE A 80 -1.53 19.14 -4.83
N LEU A 81 -1.53 18.34 -5.90
CA LEU A 81 -2.09 18.73 -7.20
C LEU A 81 -3.56 18.30 -7.37
N ARG A 82 -4.17 17.75 -6.33
CA ARG A 82 -5.57 17.29 -6.40
C ARG A 82 -6.51 18.42 -6.79
N SER A 83 -7.36 18.14 -7.78
CA SER A 83 -8.32 19.12 -8.36
C SER A 83 -7.67 20.41 -8.87
N PHE A 84 -6.36 20.36 -9.12
CA PHE A 84 -5.61 21.46 -9.69
C PHE A 84 -5.25 21.14 -11.14
N ALA A 85 -5.90 21.82 -12.08
CA ALA A 85 -5.64 21.64 -13.50
C ALA A 85 -6.24 20.38 -14.13
N ASP A 86 -7.48 20.09 -13.79
CA ASP A 86 -8.29 19.13 -14.51
C ASP A 86 -8.50 19.60 -15.96
N ASP A 87 -8.77 18.66 -16.88
CA ASP A 87 -9.14 18.91 -18.29
C ASP A 87 -8.05 19.50 -19.21
N LEU A 88 -6.77 19.35 -18.86
CA LEU A 88 -5.67 19.72 -19.75
C LEU A 88 -5.10 18.51 -20.50
N PRO A 89 -4.67 18.66 -21.76
CA PRO A 89 -3.85 17.67 -22.43
C PRO A 89 -2.57 17.37 -21.65
N LEU A 90 -2.08 16.13 -21.70
CA LEU A 90 -0.96 15.68 -20.89
C LEU A 90 0.25 16.60 -20.93
N GLN A 91 0.69 17.01 -22.12
CA GLN A 91 1.90 17.85 -22.27
C GLN A 91 1.69 19.24 -21.65
N GLU A 92 0.52 19.84 -21.85
CA GLU A 92 0.20 21.13 -21.26
C GLU A 92 0.09 21.03 -19.75
N TRP A 93 -0.52 19.95 -19.26
CA TRP A 93 -0.63 19.66 -17.83
C TRP A 93 0.76 19.52 -17.18
N LEU A 94 1.65 18.71 -17.76
CA LEU A 94 3.01 18.55 -17.25
C LEU A 94 3.79 19.88 -17.24
N GLN A 95 3.84 20.58 -18.37
CA GLN A 95 4.69 21.75 -18.53
C GLN A 95 4.18 23.00 -17.81
N GLN A 96 2.86 23.19 -17.77
CA GLN A 96 2.28 24.41 -17.21
C GLN A 96 1.87 24.28 -15.76
N LYS A 97 1.61 23.04 -15.29
CA LYS A 97 1.06 22.79 -13.96
C LYS A 97 1.95 21.91 -13.09
N VAL A 98 2.36 20.75 -13.56
CA VAL A 98 3.10 19.79 -12.74
C VAL A 98 4.52 20.29 -12.47
N PHE A 99 5.35 20.39 -13.49
CA PHE A 99 6.76 20.73 -13.34
C PHE A 99 7.03 22.07 -12.64
N PRO A 100 6.29 23.18 -12.93
CA PRO A 100 6.48 24.43 -12.21
C PRO A 100 6.13 24.37 -10.73
N ASN A 101 5.21 23.50 -10.34
CA ASN A 101 4.85 23.31 -8.94
C ASN A 101 5.78 22.33 -8.23
N GLU A 102 6.19 21.25 -8.88
CA GLU A 102 7.18 20.31 -8.36
C GLU A 102 8.53 20.99 -8.12
N ALA A 103 8.95 21.89 -9.00
CA ALA A 103 10.17 22.67 -8.82
C ALA A 103 10.18 23.57 -7.58
N ARG A 104 9.04 23.77 -6.93
CA ARG A 104 8.91 24.56 -5.69
C ARG A 104 8.86 23.69 -4.44
N LEU A 105 8.70 22.38 -4.59
CA LEU A 105 8.68 21.46 -3.46
C LEU A 105 10.06 21.40 -2.81
N LYS A 106 10.04 21.24 -1.48
CA LYS A 106 11.19 20.84 -0.69
C LYS A 106 11.07 19.38 -0.32
N GLY A 107 12.19 18.76 0.05
CA GLY A 107 12.17 17.35 0.45
C GLY A 107 11.18 17.04 1.57
N GLU A 108 11.10 17.91 2.59
CA GLU A 108 10.15 17.75 3.69
C GLU A 108 8.68 17.77 3.22
N ASP A 109 8.37 18.57 2.18
CA ASP A 109 7.01 18.60 1.64
C ASP A 109 6.63 17.23 1.06
N THR A 110 7.55 16.58 0.35
CA THR A 110 7.30 15.25 -0.24
C THR A 110 7.05 14.19 0.82
N TYR A 111 7.69 14.28 1.99
CA TYR A 111 7.41 13.39 3.12
C TYR A 111 5.94 13.52 3.59
N TRP A 112 5.50 14.73 3.89
CA TRP A 112 4.13 14.94 4.41
C TRP A 112 3.05 14.66 3.38
N LEU A 113 3.31 14.99 2.11
CA LEU A 113 2.42 14.67 1.00
C LEU A 113 2.31 13.16 0.79
N ALA A 114 3.41 12.42 0.97
CA ALA A 114 3.39 10.97 0.92
C ALA A 114 2.60 10.38 2.11
N ILE A 115 2.76 10.91 3.33
CA ILE A 115 1.95 10.50 4.49
C ILE A 115 0.45 10.65 4.18
N LEU A 116 0.04 11.78 3.60
CA LEU A 116 -1.35 11.99 3.21
C LEU A 116 -1.82 10.95 2.19
N GLY A 117 -1.02 10.68 1.16
CA GLY A 117 -1.33 9.65 0.15
C GLY A 117 -1.45 8.25 0.76
N ILE A 118 -0.54 7.87 1.66
CA ILE A 118 -0.58 6.60 2.37
C ILE A 118 -1.85 6.46 3.22
N MET A 119 -2.26 7.51 3.91
CA MET A 119 -3.53 7.50 4.67
C MET A 119 -4.73 7.23 3.75
N GLU A 120 -4.75 7.82 2.57
CA GLU A 120 -5.81 7.59 1.58
C GLU A 120 -5.76 6.18 1.00
N TYR A 121 -4.58 5.63 0.75
CA TYR A 121 -4.45 4.24 0.32
C TYR A 121 -5.07 3.31 1.36
N LEU A 122 -4.68 3.45 2.62
CA LEU A 122 -5.17 2.57 3.69
C LEU A 122 -6.70 2.69 3.88
N THR A 123 -7.24 3.88 3.83
CA THR A 123 -8.70 4.11 3.95
C THR A 123 -9.49 3.62 2.73
N SER A 124 -8.81 3.44 1.59
CA SER A 124 -9.39 2.89 0.35
C SER A 124 -9.13 1.38 0.19
N GLY A 125 -8.50 0.73 1.19
CA GLY A 125 -8.19 -0.70 1.13
C GLY A 125 -6.97 -1.06 0.29
N ILE A 126 -6.15 -0.08 -0.09
CA ILE A 126 -4.87 -0.29 -0.79
C ILE A 126 -3.79 -0.52 0.28
N THR A 127 -3.06 -1.64 0.19
CA THR A 127 -2.06 -2.05 1.18
C THR A 127 -0.63 -2.08 0.66
N SER A 128 -0.45 -1.84 -0.62
CA SER A 128 0.86 -1.69 -1.25
C SER A 128 0.76 -0.93 -2.55
N ASN A 129 1.85 -0.27 -2.94
CA ASN A 129 1.94 0.42 -4.21
C ASN A 129 3.28 0.20 -4.91
N PHE A 130 3.32 0.61 -6.18
CA PHE A 130 4.52 0.83 -6.97
C PHE A 130 4.62 2.34 -7.20
N ASP A 131 5.60 2.98 -6.55
CA ASP A 131 5.69 4.44 -6.51
C ASP A 131 6.92 4.96 -7.28
N MET A 132 6.70 5.98 -8.06
CA MET A 132 7.73 6.70 -8.79
C MET A 132 7.57 8.19 -8.54
N TYR A 133 8.58 8.84 -7.94
CA TYR A 133 8.56 10.28 -7.73
C TYR A 133 9.97 10.87 -7.61
N ILE A 134 10.02 12.20 -7.59
CA ILE A 134 11.24 12.99 -7.37
C ILE A 134 11.59 13.06 -5.86
N MET A 135 12.83 13.42 -5.52
CA MET A 135 13.31 13.61 -4.13
C MET A 135 13.08 12.39 -3.23
N GLN A 136 13.46 11.22 -3.72
CA GLN A 136 13.18 9.92 -3.09
C GLN A 136 13.69 9.81 -1.65
N ASP A 137 14.84 10.40 -1.32
CA ASP A 137 15.47 10.33 0.00
C ASP A 137 14.55 10.83 1.14
N TYR A 138 13.63 11.71 0.83
CA TYR A 138 12.71 12.26 1.81
C TYR A 138 11.40 11.47 1.89
N HIS A 139 10.75 11.21 0.77
CA HIS A 139 9.44 10.56 0.86
C HIS A 139 9.54 9.05 1.15
N ILE A 140 10.70 8.40 0.92
CA ILE A 140 10.93 7.04 1.37
C ILE A 140 10.77 6.89 2.90
N ASN A 141 11.15 7.92 3.66
CA ASN A 141 10.98 7.92 5.11
C ASN A 141 9.50 7.83 5.53
N ALA A 142 8.58 8.39 4.74
CA ALA A 142 7.15 8.25 5.01
C ALA A 142 6.69 6.79 4.95
N TYR A 143 7.25 6.00 4.04
CA TYR A 143 6.96 4.58 3.94
C TYR A 143 7.61 3.77 5.08
N VAL A 144 8.82 4.12 5.45
CA VAL A 144 9.52 3.49 6.59
C VAL A 144 8.77 3.75 7.88
N ASP A 145 8.40 5.00 8.15
CA ASP A 145 7.74 5.40 9.39
C ASP A 145 6.31 4.84 9.51
N THR A 146 5.60 4.72 8.40
CA THR A 146 4.25 4.16 8.37
C THR A 146 4.21 2.63 8.27
N GLY A 147 5.30 2.00 7.83
CA GLY A 147 5.34 0.57 7.51
C GLY A 147 4.50 0.19 6.29
N PHE A 148 4.08 1.16 5.47
CA PHE A 148 3.33 0.88 4.24
C PHE A 148 4.24 0.21 3.21
N ARG A 149 3.76 -0.87 2.58
CA ARG A 149 4.55 -1.63 1.61
C ARG A 149 4.61 -0.89 0.28
N THR A 150 5.81 -0.65 -0.22
CA THR A 150 6.04 0.00 -1.50
C THR A 150 7.16 -0.65 -2.29
N VAL A 151 7.08 -0.56 -3.60
CA VAL A 151 8.22 -0.72 -4.51
C VAL A 151 8.53 0.66 -5.05
N PHE A 152 9.76 1.12 -4.79
CA PHE A 152 10.24 2.40 -5.28
C PHE A 152 10.93 2.27 -6.61
N THR A 153 10.70 3.26 -7.47
CA THR A 153 11.50 3.47 -8.68
C THR A 153 11.78 4.95 -8.88
N SER A 154 12.94 5.25 -9.43
CA SER A 154 13.24 6.58 -9.96
C SER A 154 12.72 6.72 -11.37
N GLY A 155 12.26 7.91 -11.72
CA GLY A 155 11.94 8.24 -13.10
C GLY A 155 13.23 8.55 -13.85
N LEU A 156 13.62 7.69 -14.80
CA LEU A 156 14.56 8.10 -15.84
C LEU A 156 13.78 8.95 -16.86
N ASN A 157 14.05 10.23 -16.89
CA ASN A 157 13.52 11.08 -17.93
C ASN A 157 14.67 11.80 -18.64
N ASN A 158 14.62 11.84 -19.96
CA ASN A 158 15.62 12.50 -20.79
C ASN A 158 15.13 13.85 -21.34
N PHE A 159 14.14 14.44 -20.72
CA PHE A 159 13.58 15.71 -21.21
C PHE A 159 14.53 16.88 -21.01
N THR A 160 15.42 16.78 -20.03
CA THR A 160 16.33 17.86 -19.64
C THR A 160 17.79 17.42 -19.49
N ASP A 161 18.05 16.13 -19.30
CA ASP A 161 19.36 15.63 -18.95
C ASP A 161 20.01 14.88 -20.11
N SER A 162 21.35 15.01 -20.25
CA SER A 162 22.12 14.16 -21.16
C SER A 162 22.19 12.73 -20.63
N LEU A 163 22.48 11.76 -21.51
CA LEU A 163 22.69 10.37 -21.09
C LEU A 163 23.79 10.23 -20.03
N GLU A 164 24.84 11.05 -20.12
CA GLU A 164 25.95 11.07 -19.15
C GLU A 164 25.47 11.45 -17.75
N VAL A 165 24.64 12.49 -17.63
CA VAL A 165 24.05 12.90 -16.35
C VAL A 165 23.10 11.84 -15.79
N LEU A 166 22.35 11.15 -16.65
CA LEU A 166 21.48 10.06 -16.25
C LEU A 166 22.29 8.85 -15.74
N GLU A 167 23.40 8.51 -16.40
CA GLU A 167 24.29 7.43 -15.97
C GLU A 167 24.96 7.75 -14.61
N GLU A 168 25.43 8.98 -14.41
CA GLU A 168 26.04 9.40 -13.13
C GLU A 168 25.06 9.35 -11.94
N ASN A 169 23.77 9.59 -12.17
CA ASN A 169 22.77 9.62 -11.11
C ASN A 169 22.16 8.24 -10.78
N TYR A 170 22.33 7.24 -11.65
CA TYR A 170 21.60 5.97 -11.55
C TYR A 170 22.47 4.70 -11.60
N LEU A 171 23.79 4.85 -11.71
CA LEU A 171 24.76 3.77 -11.60
C LEU A 171 25.64 3.93 -10.36
#